data_beb5b561a879354662460c4cbbce0990
#
_entry.id   beb5b561a879354662460c4cbbce0990
#
_cell.length_a   1.000
_cell.length_b   1.000
_cell.length_c   1.000
_cell.angle_alpha   90.00
_cell.angle_beta   90.00
_cell.angle_gamma   90.00
#
_symmetry.space_group_name_H-M   'P 1'
#
loop_
_entity.id
_entity.type
_entity.pdbx_description
1 polymer ?
#
loop_
_entity_poly.entity_id
_entity_poly.type
_entity_poly.pdbx_seq_one_letter_code
_entity_poly.pdbx_strand_id
1 'polypeptide(L)'
;MQQSEALKESLMTHPCFNEDAHKKFARMHLPVAPRCNIQCNYCNRKYDCCNESRPGVTSEVLSPDEAIEKIALVKEKIPALKVIAIAGPGDPLANESTFETIRIVKDRFPEMSLCISTNGLRLPDYVDELYSSGVRFVTVTMNGIDPEITKDIYDSVMWNGTCYKGKEAAEILLRNQIEGIELCVKKGMIVKVNVVLIPGIN
;
A
#
# COMPACT_ATOMS: atom_id res chain seq x y z
N MET A 1 -5.18 -20.36 -17.11
CA MET A 1 -5.64 -19.45 -18.18
C MET A 1 -6.62 -18.39 -17.66
N GLN A 2 -7.72 -18.75 -16.99
CA GLN A 2 -8.73 -17.80 -16.48
C GLN A 2 -8.19 -16.73 -15.50
N GLN A 3 -7.30 -17.07 -14.56
CA GLN A 3 -6.71 -16.09 -13.64
C GLN A 3 -5.84 -15.04 -14.34
N SER A 4 -5.19 -15.40 -15.43
CA SER A 4 -4.38 -14.47 -16.24
C SER A 4 -5.24 -13.45 -17.00
N GLU A 5 -6.44 -13.85 -17.43
CA GLU A 5 -7.39 -12.95 -18.11
C GLU A 5 -8.04 -11.99 -17.14
N ALA A 6 -8.50 -12.46 -15.99
CA ALA A 6 -9.07 -11.61 -14.94
C ALA A 6 -8.06 -10.56 -14.42
N LEU A 7 -6.79 -10.94 -14.27
CA LEU A 7 -5.74 -9.99 -13.88
C LEU A 7 -5.48 -8.93 -14.96
N LYS A 8 -5.51 -9.32 -16.24
CA LYS A 8 -5.38 -8.38 -17.36
C LYS A 8 -6.55 -7.38 -17.40
N GLU A 9 -7.77 -7.86 -17.21
CA GLU A 9 -8.95 -7.01 -17.14
C GLU A 9 -8.87 -6.03 -15.96
N SER A 10 -8.47 -6.51 -14.78
CA SER A 10 -8.25 -5.66 -13.61
C SER A 10 -7.17 -4.60 -13.87
N LEU A 11 -6.08 -4.96 -14.57
CA LEU A 11 -5.02 -4.02 -14.94
C LEU A 11 -5.56 -2.93 -15.89
N MET A 12 -6.40 -3.29 -16.86
CA MET A 12 -7.00 -2.35 -17.81
C MET A 12 -7.99 -1.36 -17.17
N THR A 13 -8.47 -1.67 -15.97
CA THR A 13 -9.41 -0.81 -15.23
C THR A 13 -8.76 -0.14 -14.00
N HIS A 14 -7.46 -0.36 -13.75
CA HIS A 14 -6.77 0.15 -12.57
C HIS A 14 -6.09 1.52 -12.83
N PRO A 15 -6.59 2.64 -12.26
CA PRO A 15 -6.11 3.99 -12.57
C PRO A 15 -4.63 4.27 -12.24
N CYS A 16 -4.02 3.49 -11.32
CA CYS A 16 -2.63 3.69 -10.92
C CYS A 16 -1.63 2.91 -11.78
N PHE A 17 -2.09 1.95 -12.57
CA PHE A 17 -1.26 1.02 -13.32
C PHE A 17 -1.52 1.08 -14.83
N ASN A 18 -2.54 1.84 -15.26
CA ASN A 18 -2.91 2.00 -16.65
C ASN A 18 -3.31 3.45 -16.93
N GLU A 19 -2.68 4.08 -17.92
CA GLU A 19 -2.89 5.49 -18.26
C GLU A 19 -4.30 5.75 -18.82
N ASP A 20 -4.80 4.86 -19.66
CA ASP A 20 -6.16 4.99 -20.21
C ASP A 20 -7.25 4.81 -19.14
N ALA A 21 -6.99 3.95 -18.16
CA ALA A 21 -7.85 3.74 -17.02
C ALA A 21 -7.93 4.97 -16.11
N HIS A 22 -6.85 5.75 -16.01
CA HIS A 22 -6.76 6.94 -15.17
C HIS A 22 -7.85 7.98 -15.49
N LYS A 23 -8.28 8.07 -16.73
CA LYS A 23 -9.31 9.03 -17.19
C LYS A 23 -10.74 8.49 -17.10
N LYS A 24 -10.91 7.17 -16.94
CA LYS A 24 -12.21 6.48 -17.05
C LYS A 24 -12.72 5.91 -15.75
N PHE A 25 -11.83 5.48 -14.89
CA PHE A 25 -12.15 4.75 -13.66
C PHE A 25 -11.67 5.47 -12.42
N ALA A 26 -12.38 5.25 -11.33
CA ALA A 26 -12.04 5.80 -10.04
C ALA A 26 -11.42 4.74 -9.12
N ARG A 27 -10.57 5.20 -8.22
CA ARG A 27 -10.09 4.45 -7.05
C ARG A 27 -10.44 5.20 -5.78
N MET A 28 -10.62 4.47 -4.71
CA MET A 28 -10.84 5.00 -3.39
C MET A 28 -9.77 4.50 -2.44
N HIS A 29 -9.20 5.39 -1.64
CA HIS A 29 -8.30 5.04 -0.54
C HIS A 29 -9.09 4.92 0.75
N LEU A 30 -8.81 3.87 1.52
CA LEU A 30 -9.38 3.64 2.85
C LEU A 30 -8.32 3.90 3.92
N PRO A 31 -8.52 4.90 4.78
CA PRO A 31 -7.60 5.23 5.87
C PRO A 31 -7.84 4.36 7.11
N VAL A 32 -7.58 3.07 7.00
CA VAL A 32 -7.82 2.09 8.08
C VAL A 32 -6.54 1.67 8.82
N ALA A 33 -5.38 2.21 8.44
CA ALA A 33 -4.07 1.82 8.94
C ALA A 33 -3.36 2.94 9.71
N PRO A 34 -3.72 3.21 10.99
CA PRO A 34 -3.17 4.35 11.73
C PRO A 34 -1.71 4.18 12.15
N ARG A 35 -1.23 2.95 12.37
CA ARG A 35 0.13 2.69 12.83
C ARG A 35 1.09 2.48 11.66
N CYS A 36 2.36 2.85 11.86
CA CYS A 36 3.44 2.55 10.93
C CYS A 36 4.62 1.94 11.70
N ASN A 37 5.35 1.08 11.04
CA ASN A 37 6.50 0.37 11.57
C ASN A 37 7.85 1.00 11.20
N ILE A 38 7.84 2.14 10.48
CA ILE A 38 9.02 2.98 10.24
C ILE A 38 8.71 4.44 10.55
N GLN A 39 9.73 5.25 10.79
CA GLN A 39 9.64 6.70 10.85
C GLN A 39 10.51 7.30 9.74
N CYS A 40 9.86 7.87 8.72
CA CYS A 40 10.57 8.65 7.70
C CYS A 40 10.85 10.06 8.22
N ASN A 41 12.03 10.63 7.91
CA ASN A 41 12.41 11.98 8.35
C ASN A 41 11.52 13.09 7.80
N TYR A 42 10.88 12.86 6.66
CA TYR A 42 9.92 13.79 6.03
C TYR A 42 8.46 13.55 6.47
N CYS A 43 8.17 12.54 7.28
CA CYS A 43 6.81 12.19 7.67
C CYS A 43 6.36 12.94 8.92
N ASN A 44 5.24 13.65 8.81
CA ASN A 44 4.54 14.21 9.96
C ASN A 44 3.28 13.40 10.25
N ARG A 45 3.27 12.68 11.37
CA ARG A 45 2.17 11.79 11.80
C ARG A 45 0.83 12.48 12.06
N LYS A 46 0.78 13.80 12.02
CA LYS A 46 -0.49 14.55 12.08
C LYS A 46 -1.27 14.51 10.77
N TYR A 47 -0.61 14.13 9.68
CA TYR A 47 -1.17 14.09 8.33
C TYR A 47 -1.03 12.69 7.76
N ASP A 48 -1.68 12.46 6.63
CA ASP A 48 -1.55 11.23 5.88
C ASP A 48 -0.13 10.94 5.43
N CYS A 49 0.12 9.69 5.10
CA CYS A 49 1.38 9.28 4.53
C CYS A 49 1.61 10.00 3.19
N CYS A 50 2.63 10.83 3.13
CA CYS A 50 2.97 11.59 1.92
C CYS A 50 3.45 10.71 0.76
N ASN A 51 3.74 9.43 1.00
CA ASN A 51 4.10 8.48 -0.04
C ASN A 51 2.88 8.05 -0.86
N GLU A 52 1.68 8.10 -0.30
CA GLU A 52 0.51 7.42 -0.83
C GLU A 52 -0.69 8.34 -1.06
N SER A 53 -0.80 9.40 -0.30
CA SER A 53 -1.92 10.34 -0.38
C SER A 53 -1.44 11.73 -0.74
N ARG A 54 -2.32 12.52 -1.31
CA ARG A 54 -2.08 13.96 -1.40
C ARG A 54 -2.20 14.55 0.00
N PRO A 55 -1.25 15.38 0.44
CA PRO A 55 -1.32 16.01 1.75
C PRO A 55 -2.67 16.72 1.97
N GLY A 56 -3.30 16.44 3.12
CA GLY A 56 -4.55 17.03 3.51
C GLY A 56 -5.83 16.42 2.91
N VAL A 57 -5.74 15.25 2.28
CA VAL A 57 -6.91 14.56 1.70
C VAL A 57 -7.62 13.66 2.71
N THR A 58 -6.90 13.12 3.69
CA THR A 58 -7.46 12.25 4.72
C THR A 58 -7.24 12.86 6.09
N SER A 59 -8.30 13.13 6.82
CA SER A 59 -8.25 13.69 8.18
C SER A 59 -8.79 12.77 9.25
N GLU A 60 -9.24 11.56 8.87
CA GLU A 60 -9.86 10.59 9.77
C GLU A 60 -9.29 9.20 9.59
N VAL A 61 -9.39 8.38 10.64
CA VAL A 61 -9.12 6.94 10.58
C VAL A 61 -10.46 6.25 10.71
N LEU A 62 -10.74 5.33 9.79
CA LEU A 62 -11.95 4.55 9.77
C LEU A 62 -11.74 3.19 10.45
N SER A 63 -12.74 2.73 11.18
CA SER A 63 -12.87 1.31 11.50
C SER A 63 -13.18 0.51 10.22
N PRO A 64 -12.99 -0.81 10.22
CA PRO A 64 -13.39 -1.65 9.10
C PRO A 64 -14.86 -1.47 8.69
N ASP A 65 -15.78 -1.40 9.64
CA ASP A 65 -17.20 -1.22 9.36
C ASP A 65 -17.52 0.13 8.72
N GLU A 66 -16.97 1.23 9.26
CA GLU A 66 -17.11 2.57 8.66
C GLU A 66 -16.53 2.63 7.24
N ALA A 67 -15.41 1.93 7.01
CA ALA A 67 -14.81 1.84 5.67
C ALA A 67 -15.76 1.15 4.68
N ILE A 68 -16.46 0.11 5.10
CA ILE A 68 -17.44 -0.61 4.28
C ILE A 68 -18.66 0.25 3.96
N GLU A 69 -19.18 0.98 4.94
CA GLU A 69 -20.27 1.93 4.72
C GLU A 69 -19.87 3.02 3.73
N LYS A 70 -18.66 3.54 3.88
CA LYS A 70 -18.11 4.55 2.98
C LYS A 70 -17.94 4.02 1.54
N ILE A 71 -17.49 2.76 1.36
CA ILE A 71 -17.43 2.13 0.02
C ILE A 71 -18.82 2.07 -0.59
N ALA A 72 -19.83 1.60 0.13
CA ALA A 72 -21.19 1.49 -0.37
C ALA A 72 -21.73 2.84 -0.85
N LEU A 73 -21.56 3.88 -0.04
CA LEU A 73 -21.98 5.24 -0.36
C LEU A 73 -21.24 5.82 -1.60
N VAL A 74 -19.92 5.62 -1.67
CA VAL A 74 -19.11 6.15 -2.79
C VAL A 74 -19.43 5.40 -4.08
N LYS A 75 -19.62 4.08 -4.02
CA LYS A 75 -19.97 3.25 -5.18
C LYS A 75 -21.31 3.66 -5.78
N GLU A 76 -22.31 3.98 -4.95
CA GLU A 76 -23.61 4.49 -5.40
C GLU A 76 -23.46 5.82 -6.16
N LYS A 77 -22.63 6.74 -5.65
CA LYS A 77 -22.43 8.07 -6.26
C LYS A 77 -21.44 8.10 -7.42
N ILE A 78 -20.51 7.15 -7.44
CA ILE A 78 -19.42 7.07 -8.43
C ILE A 78 -19.38 5.67 -9.06
N PRO A 79 -20.23 5.39 -10.06
CA PRO A 79 -20.28 4.08 -10.72
C PRO A 79 -18.95 3.66 -11.39
N ALA A 80 -18.08 4.65 -11.67
CA ALA A 80 -16.75 4.42 -12.21
C ALA A 80 -15.74 3.87 -11.19
N LEU A 81 -16.11 3.72 -9.89
CA LEU A 81 -15.25 3.13 -8.86
C LEU A 81 -14.96 1.66 -9.19
N LYS A 82 -13.69 1.33 -9.35
CA LYS A 82 -13.21 -0.03 -9.68
C LYS A 82 -12.15 -0.55 -8.71
N VAL A 83 -11.50 0.34 -7.97
CA VAL A 83 -10.37 -0.02 -7.13
C VAL A 83 -10.57 0.48 -5.71
N ILE A 84 -10.41 -0.41 -4.77
CA ILE A 84 -10.29 -0.11 -3.34
C ILE A 84 -8.82 -0.30 -2.94
N ALA A 85 -8.20 0.77 -2.46
CA ALA A 85 -6.82 0.77 -2.04
C ALA A 85 -6.71 1.05 -0.54
N ILE A 86 -5.86 0.31 0.16
CA ILE A 86 -5.49 0.60 1.54
C ILE A 86 -4.10 1.23 1.52
N ALA A 87 -4.02 2.48 1.97
CA ALA A 87 -2.84 3.32 1.83
C ALA A 87 -2.75 4.37 2.95
N GLY A 88 -2.58 3.92 4.17
CA GLY A 88 -2.35 4.86 5.28
C GLY A 88 -3.54 5.04 6.25
N PRO A 89 -3.41 6.06 7.13
CA PRO A 89 -2.33 7.06 7.24
C PRO A 89 -0.95 6.54 7.68
N GLY A 90 -0.87 5.32 8.20
CA GLY A 90 0.37 4.60 8.49
C GLY A 90 0.70 3.56 7.43
N ASP A 91 1.30 2.43 7.84
CA ASP A 91 1.58 1.32 6.93
C ASP A 91 0.51 0.22 7.07
N PRO A 92 -0.16 -0.17 5.97
CA PRO A 92 -1.19 -1.20 6.00
C PRO A 92 -0.74 -2.51 6.66
N LEU A 93 0.49 -2.96 6.44
CA LEU A 93 0.99 -4.22 6.99
C LEU A 93 1.41 -4.16 8.48
N ALA A 94 1.24 -2.99 9.10
CA ALA A 94 1.41 -2.79 10.54
C ALA A 94 0.06 -2.75 11.30
N ASN A 95 -1.06 -3.08 10.65
CA ASN A 95 -2.42 -2.92 11.20
C ASN A 95 -3.33 -4.10 10.86
N GLU A 96 -3.89 -4.74 11.89
CA GLU A 96 -4.88 -5.82 11.74
C GLU A 96 -6.15 -5.37 11.02
N SER A 97 -6.58 -4.12 11.26
CA SER A 97 -7.73 -3.50 10.58
C SER A 97 -7.62 -3.52 9.04
N THR A 98 -6.40 -3.53 8.50
CA THR A 98 -6.15 -3.72 7.06
C THR A 98 -6.67 -5.07 6.58
N PHE A 99 -6.29 -6.14 7.24
CA PHE A 99 -6.65 -7.51 6.85
C PHE A 99 -8.13 -7.78 7.06
N GLU A 100 -8.70 -7.26 8.14
CA GLU A 100 -10.13 -7.32 8.41
C GLU A 100 -10.92 -6.60 7.31
N THR A 101 -10.54 -5.36 6.98
CA THR A 101 -11.17 -4.58 5.90
C THR A 101 -11.07 -5.32 4.55
N ILE A 102 -9.90 -5.85 4.19
CA ILE A 102 -9.71 -6.60 2.94
C ILE A 102 -10.66 -7.80 2.86
N ARG A 103 -10.79 -8.57 3.96
CA ARG A 103 -11.70 -9.72 4.01
C ARG A 103 -13.16 -9.31 3.78
N ILE A 104 -13.62 -8.26 4.47
CA ILE A 104 -15.01 -7.79 4.32
C ILE A 104 -15.23 -7.23 2.91
N VAL A 105 -14.27 -6.47 2.35
CA VAL A 105 -14.39 -5.93 0.98
C VAL A 105 -14.48 -7.05 -0.04
N LYS A 106 -13.65 -8.08 0.08
CA LYS A 106 -13.69 -9.25 -0.80
C LYS A 106 -15.05 -9.94 -0.81
N ASP A 107 -15.68 -10.06 0.36
CA ASP A 107 -16.97 -10.75 0.51
C ASP A 107 -18.13 -9.87 0.01
N ARG A 108 -18.12 -8.58 0.31
CA ARG A 108 -19.24 -7.67 0.02
C ARG A 108 -19.15 -6.97 -1.33
N PHE A 109 -17.95 -6.82 -1.88
CA PHE A 109 -17.66 -6.13 -3.15
C PHE A 109 -16.68 -6.94 -4.01
N PRO A 110 -17.01 -8.19 -4.38
CA PRO A 110 -16.08 -9.10 -5.07
C PRO A 110 -15.64 -8.60 -6.45
N GLU A 111 -16.37 -7.65 -7.04
CA GLU A 111 -16.05 -7.02 -8.31
C GLU A 111 -14.99 -5.91 -8.20
N MET A 112 -14.64 -5.48 -6.99
CA MET A 112 -13.62 -4.45 -6.78
C MET A 112 -12.22 -5.04 -6.82
N SER A 113 -11.32 -4.40 -7.53
CA SER A 113 -9.89 -4.69 -7.46
C SER A 113 -9.30 -4.19 -6.16
N LEU A 114 -8.56 -5.03 -5.46
CA LEU A 114 -7.88 -4.69 -4.22
C LEU A 114 -6.43 -4.30 -4.49
N CYS A 115 -6.04 -3.15 -3.96
CA CYS A 115 -4.69 -2.60 -4.02
C CYS A 115 -4.18 -2.25 -2.62
N ILE A 116 -2.89 -2.42 -2.38
CA ILE A 116 -2.24 -2.01 -1.13
C ILE A 116 -1.00 -1.18 -1.43
N SER A 117 -0.76 -0.18 -0.59
CA SER A 117 0.46 0.62 -0.65
C SER A 117 1.18 0.55 0.68
N THR A 118 2.44 0.10 0.66
CA THR A 118 3.22 -0.20 1.87
C THR A 118 4.65 0.31 1.76
N ASN A 119 5.31 0.49 2.89
CA ASN A 119 6.76 0.71 2.93
C ASN A 119 7.56 -0.57 2.65
N GLY A 120 6.91 -1.74 2.61
CA GLY A 120 7.51 -3.03 2.26
C GLY A 120 8.22 -3.77 3.39
N LEU A 121 8.37 -3.18 4.59
CA LEU A 121 9.10 -3.82 5.71
C LEU A 121 8.52 -5.19 6.10
N ARG A 122 7.19 -5.32 6.14
CA ARG A 122 6.49 -6.56 6.50
C ARG A 122 5.95 -7.32 5.28
N LEU A 123 6.26 -6.87 4.07
CA LEU A 123 5.72 -7.48 2.87
C LEU A 123 6.05 -8.96 2.73
N PRO A 124 7.30 -9.43 3.00
CA PRO A 124 7.61 -10.86 2.91
C PRO A 124 6.71 -11.74 3.77
N ASP A 125 6.34 -11.26 4.96
CA ASP A 125 5.53 -12.02 5.92
C ASP A 125 4.07 -12.21 5.45
N TYR A 126 3.55 -11.31 4.61
CA TYR A 126 2.13 -11.22 4.28
C TYR A 126 1.77 -11.47 2.82
N VAL A 127 2.73 -11.78 1.94
CA VAL A 127 2.45 -12.00 0.50
C VAL A 127 1.39 -13.08 0.29
N ASP A 128 1.48 -14.20 1.01
CA ASP A 128 0.54 -15.31 0.88
C ASP A 128 -0.87 -14.93 1.34
N GLU A 129 -0.98 -14.22 2.47
CA GLU A 129 -2.26 -13.76 3.00
C GLU A 129 -2.90 -12.72 2.08
N LEU A 130 -2.14 -11.73 1.61
CA LEU A 130 -2.60 -10.73 0.66
C LEU A 130 -3.13 -11.37 -0.62
N TYR A 131 -2.36 -12.30 -1.19
CA TYR A 131 -2.77 -13.00 -2.40
C TYR A 131 -4.04 -13.82 -2.22
N SER A 132 -4.13 -14.59 -1.12
CA SER A 132 -5.31 -15.41 -0.79
C SER A 132 -6.55 -14.55 -0.52
N SER A 133 -6.36 -13.35 0.03
CA SER A 133 -7.41 -12.36 0.26
C SER A 133 -7.83 -11.55 -0.97
N GLY A 134 -7.26 -11.84 -2.14
CA GLY A 134 -7.67 -11.21 -3.41
C GLY A 134 -6.89 -9.96 -3.80
N VAL A 135 -5.90 -9.53 -3.01
CA VAL A 135 -5.01 -8.44 -3.41
C VAL A 135 -4.15 -8.87 -4.60
N ARG A 136 -4.13 -8.06 -5.64
CA ARG A 136 -3.35 -8.33 -6.87
C ARG A 136 -2.41 -7.20 -7.24
N PHE A 137 -2.60 -6.02 -6.66
CA PHE A 137 -1.82 -4.82 -6.92
C PHE A 137 -1.14 -4.35 -5.65
N VAL A 138 0.18 -4.22 -5.70
CA VAL A 138 0.99 -3.77 -4.57
C VAL A 138 1.86 -2.60 -5.01
N THR A 139 1.81 -1.50 -4.27
CA THR A 139 2.75 -0.41 -4.41
C THR A 139 3.72 -0.45 -3.23
N VAL A 140 5.02 -0.52 -3.52
CA VAL A 140 6.07 -0.46 -2.50
C VAL A 140 6.79 0.88 -2.61
N THR A 141 6.84 1.64 -1.51
CA THR A 141 7.65 2.85 -1.45
C THR A 141 9.09 2.50 -1.10
N MET A 142 9.99 2.60 -2.07
CA MET A 142 11.41 2.34 -1.95
C MET A 142 12.19 3.58 -2.38
N ASN A 143 12.70 4.35 -1.44
CA ASN A 143 13.28 5.67 -1.70
C ASN A 143 14.77 5.62 -2.11
N GLY A 144 15.34 4.45 -2.24
CA GLY A 144 16.71 4.23 -2.71
C GLY A 144 17.13 2.78 -2.52
N ILE A 145 18.21 2.42 -3.19
CA ILE A 145 18.80 1.07 -3.19
C ILE A 145 20.16 1.02 -2.50
N ASP A 146 20.68 2.16 -2.07
CA ASP A 146 21.93 2.26 -1.31
C ASP A 146 21.64 2.60 0.15
N PRO A 147 21.96 1.70 1.12
CA PRO A 147 21.78 1.98 2.54
C PRO A 147 22.58 3.18 3.06
N GLU A 148 23.69 3.55 2.41
CA GLU A 148 24.45 4.75 2.78
C GLU A 148 23.69 6.05 2.46
N ILE A 149 22.80 6.03 1.47
CA ILE A 149 21.93 7.14 1.13
C ILE A 149 20.65 7.07 1.97
N THR A 150 20.03 5.90 2.02
CA THR A 150 18.70 5.76 2.64
C THR A 150 18.71 5.83 4.17
N LYS A 151 19.87 5.66 4.83
CA LYS A 151 20.02 5.89 6.28
C LYS A 151 19.65 7.32 6.69
N ASP A 152 19.76 8.29 5.79
CA ASP A 152 19.43 9.70 6.03
C ASP A 152 17.95 10.02 5.73
N ILE A 153 17.23 9.06 5.12
CA ILE A 153 15.79 9.18 4.81
C ILE A 153 14.93 8.66 5.97
N TYR A 154 15.40 7.63 6.69
CA TYR A 154 14.63 6.98 7.75
C TYR A 154 15.25 7.22 9.12
N ASP A 155 14.48 7.83 10.05
CA ASP A 155 14.91 7.98 11.45
C ASP A 155 15.00 6.63 12.14
N SER A 156 13.98 5.77 11.93
CA SER A 156 13.93 4.47 12.62
C SER A 156 13.07 3.43 11.88
N VAL A 157 13.41 2.17 12.10
CA VAL A 157 12.71 0.98 11.59
C VAL A 157 12.45 0.03 12.76
N MET A 158 11.18 -0.30 12.99
CA MET A 158 10.77 -1.27 14.01
C MET A 158 10.69 -2.66 13.40
N TRP A 159 11.66 -3.51 13.67
CA TRP A 159 11.74 -4.87 13.16
C TRP A 159 11.88 -5.89 14.29
N ASN A 160 10.99 -6.89 14.33
CA ASN A 160 10.99 -7.95 15.34
C ASN A 160 11.07 -7.44 16.79
N GLY A 161 10.31 -6.37 17.10
CA GLY A 161 10.27 -5.78 18.44
C GLY A 161 11.46 -4.88 18.79
N THR A 162 12.43 -4.72 17.89
CA THR A 162 13.61 -3.88 18.08
C THR A 162 13.56 -2.64 17.19
N CYS A 163 13.98 -1.51 17.75
CA CYS A 163 14.10 -0.25 17.02
C CYS A 163 15.52 -0.10 16.46
N TYR A 164 15.65 -0.13 15.15
CA TYR A 164 16.90 0.08 14.43
C TYR A 164 17.01 1.50 13.90
N LYS A 165 18.23 2.03 13.76
CA LYS A 165 18.55 3.35 13.23
C LYS A 165 19.72 3.33 12.26
N GLY A 166 19.88 4.42 11.50
CA GLY A 166 20.98 4.60 10.59
C GLY A 166 21.07 3.51 9.51
N LYS A 167 22.30 3.11 9.16
CA LYS A 167 22.55 2.16 8.08
C LYS A 167 21.90 0.80 8.29
N GLU A 168 21.97 0.26 9.50
CA GLU A 168 21.35 -1.04 9.81
C GLU A 168 19.84 -1.04 9.59
N ALA A 169 19.15 0.04 9.98
CA ALA A 169 17.72 0.22 9.69
C ALA A 169 17.44 0.23 8.19
N ALA A 170 18.26 0.93 7.41
CA ALA A 170 18.15 1.01 5.97
C ALA A 170 18.39 -0.34 5.28
N GLU A 171 19.38 -1.11 5.75
CA GLU A 171 19.69 -2.46 5.25
C GLU A 171 18.54 -3.44 5.52
N ILE A 172 17.96 -3.41 6.72
CA ILE A 172 16.81 -4.24 7.08
C ILE A 172 15.62 -3.92 6.17
N LEU A 173 15.30 -2.64 6.03
CA LEU A 173 14.16 -2.20 5.21
C LEU A 173 14.35 -2.61 3.74
N LEU A 174 15.51 -2.31 3.17
CA LEU A 174 15.82 -2.61 1.76
C LEU A 174 15.73 -4.11 1.46
N ARG A 175 16.33 -4.95 2.32
CA ARG A 175 16.28 -6.41 2.18
C ARG A 175 14.83 -6.91 2.15
N ASN A 176 14.00 -6.48 3.10
CA ASN A 176 12.60 -6.90 3.15
C ASN A 176 11.77 -6.36 1.96
N GLN A 177 12.06 -5.15 1.49
CA GLN A 177 11.44 -4.59 0.28
C GLN A 177 11.73 -5.45 -0.95
N ILE A 178 13.00 -5.77 -1.20
CA ILE A 178 13.42 -6.60 -2.34
C ILE A 178 12.79 -7.99 -2.26
N GLU A 179 12.92 -8.67 -1.12
CA GLU A 179 12.36 -10.00 -0.89
C GLU A 179 10.83 -10.01 -1.09
N GLY A 180 10.13 -9.04 -0.52
CA GLY A 180 8.68 -8.93 -0.65
C GLY A 180 8.22 -8.67 -2.08
N ILE A 181 8.94 -7.83 -2.84
CA ILE A 181 8.68 -7.59 -4.26
C ILE A 181 8.86 -8.87 -5.07
N GLU A 182 9.96 -9.59 -4.87
CA GLU A 182 10.23 -10.86 -5.56
C GLU A 182 9.15 -11.91 -5.28
N LEU A 183 8.72 -12.04 -4.01
CA LEU A 183 7.65 -12.97 -3.62
C LEU A 183 6.31 -12.58 -4.28
N CYS A 184 5.95 -11.30 -4.30
CA CYS A 184 4.77 -10.80 -4.99
C CYS A 184 4.79 -11.15 -6.48
N VAL A 185 5.90 -10.90 -7.16
CA VAL A 185 6.07 -11.21 -8.59
C VAL A 185 5.97 -12.72 -8.85
N LYS A 186 6.62 -13.56 -8.03
CA LYS A 186 6.51 -15.02 -8.11
C LYS A 186 5.07 -15.52 -7.96
N LYS A 187 4.26 -14.84 -7.15
CA LYS A 187 2.83 -15.12 -6.98
C LYS A 187 1.95 -14.61 -8.13
N GLY A 188 2.51 -13.85 -9.08
CA GLY A 188 1.77 -13.24 -10.18
C GLY A 188 1.00 -11.98 -9.77
N MET A 189 1.39 -11.32 -8.69
CA MET A 189 0.90 -9.99 -8.33
C MET A 189 1.60 -8.92 -9.18
N ILE A 190 0.92 -7.80 -9.40
CA ILE A 190 1.49 -6.64 -10.10
C ILE A 190 2.06 -5.69 -9.07
N VAL A 191 3.36 -5.41 -9.18
CA VAL A 191 4.08 -4.54 -8.26
C VAL A 191 4.49 -3.24 -8.94
N LYS A 192 4.26 -2.14 -8.25
CA LYS A 192 4.78 -0.82 -8.61
C LYS A 192 5.71 -0.33 -7.49
N VAL A 193 6.86 0.19 -7.87
CA VAL A 193 7.76 0.89 -6.94
C VAL A 193 7.49 2.40 -7.04
N ASN A 194 7.20 3.01 -5.90
CA ASN A 194 7.18 4.46 -5.74
C ASN A 194 8.48 4.94 -5.13
N VAL A 195 8.94 6.09 -5.60
CA VAL A 195 10.09 6.80 -5.03
C VAL A 195 9.67 8.22 -4.69
N VAL A 196 9.89 8.64 -3.46
CA VAL A 196 9.81 10.07 -3.09
C VAL A 196 11.15 10.69 -3.42
N LEU A 197 11.16 11.60 -4.38
CA LEU A 197 12.36 12.38 -4.70
C LEU A 197 12.61 13.40 -3.59
N ILE A 198 13.75 13.30 -2.93
CA ILE A 198 14.19 14.19 -1.86
C ILE A 198 15.44 14.94 -2.37
N PRO A 199 15.28 16.20 -2.81
CA PRO A 199 16.39 16.93 -3.41
C PRO A 199 17.62 16.97 -2.51
N GLY A 200 18.78 16.61 -3.08
CA GLY A 200 20.06 16.56 -2.37
C GLY A 200 20.32 15.29 -1.55
N ILE A 201 19.40 14.31 -1.56
CA ILE A 201 19.57 13.04 -0.82
C ILE A 201 19.54 11.84 -1.79
N ASN A 202 18.46 11.66 -2.58
CA ASN A 202 18.29 10.51 -3.47
C ASN A 202 18.01 10.87 -4.94
#